data_badf3497d390d1ae9ebe602dba62a688
#
_entry.id   badf3497d390d1ae9ebe602dba62a688
#
_cell.length_a   1.000
_cell.length_b   1.000
_cell.length_c   1.000
_cell.angle_alpha   90.00
_cell.angle_beta   90.00
_cell.angle_gamma   90.00
#
_symmetry.space_group_name_H-M   'P 1'
#
loop_
_entity.id
_entity.type
_entity.pdbx_description
1 polymer ?
#
loop_
_entity_poly.entity_id
_entity_poly.type
_entity_poly.pdbx_seq_one_letter_code
_entity_poly.pdbx_strand_id
1 'polypeptide(L)'
;MRALTVKPGVKESLALMEGAEPPPEQGSVLVEGLAVGLCGTDAEIVSGAYGEPPPGRELLVLGHENIGRVKEAPDGSDLSEGDLVVGIVRRPDPVPCPACAAGEWDMCRNGQY
;
A
#
# COMPACT_ATOMS: atom_id res chain seq x y z
N MET A 1 -12.74 4.25 7.06
CA MET A 1 -11.76 5.03 6.27
C MET A 1 -12.24 5.24 4.84
N ARG A 2 -11.69 6.22 4.13
CA ARG A 2 -11.95 6.38 2.68
C ARG A 2 -10.74 5.86 1.89
N ALA A 3 -11.01 5.17 0.79
CA ALA A 3 -9.98 4.62 -0.08
C ALA A 3 -10.33 4.86 -1.55
N LEU A 4 -9.34 5.27 -2.32
CA LEU A 4 -9.45 5.33 -3.77
C LEU A 4 -9.13 3.95 -4.33
N THR A 5 -10.07 3.34 -5.01
CA THR A 5 -9.98 1.95 -5.49
C THR A 5 -10.16 1.85 -6.99
N VAL A 6 -9.59 0.82 -7.56
CA VAL A 6 -9.73 0.49 -8.98
C VAL A 6 -9.82 -1.04 -9.13
N LYS A 7 -10.52 -1.50 -10.18
CA LYS A 7 -10.45 -2.89 -10.61
C LYS A 7 -9.41 -2.99 -11.74
N PRO A 8 -8.21 -3.54 -11.48
CA PRO A 8 -7.15 -3.62 -12.49
C PRO A 8 -7.62 -4.33 -13.75
N GLY A 9 -7.18 -3.86 -14.91
CA GLY A 9 -7.61 -4.37 -16.20
C GLY A 9 -9.01 -3.89 -16.67
N VAL A 10 -9.73 -3.14 -15.86
CA VAL A 10 -11.07 -2.63 -16.19
C VAL A 10 -11.05 -1.11 -16.22
N LYS A 11 -11.29 -0.55 -17.42
CA LYS A 11 -11.40 0.91 -17.60
C LYS A 11 -12.58 1.49 -16.82
N GLU A 12 -12.47 2.75 -16.42
CA GLU A 12 -13.53 3.50 -15.73
C GLU A 12 -14.03 2.83 -14.44
N SER A 13 -13.15 2.02 -13.79
CA SER A 13 -13.46 1.34 -12.53
C SER A 13 -13.00 2.11 -11.29
N LEU A 14 -12.42 3.31 -11.48
CA LEU A 14 -11.98 4.16 -10.38
C LEU A 14 -13.17 4.58 -9.51
N ALA A 15 -13.08 4.34 -8.22
CA ALA A 15 -14.12 4.68 -7.26
C ALA A 15 -13.54 5.12 -5.92
N LEU A 16 -14.22 6.05 -5.26
CA LEU A 16 -13.98 6.36 -3.85
C LEU A 16 -14.90 5.46 -3.02
N MET A 17 -14.28 4.61 -2.21
CA MET A 17 -15.01 3.70 -1.33
C MET A 17 -14.84 4.09 0.14
N GLU A 18 -15.87 3.83 0.92
CA GLU A 18 -15.81 3.91 2.37
C GLU A 18 -15.79 2.49 2.96
N GLY A 19 -14.97 2.28 3.97
CA GLY A 19 -14.82 0.98 4.60
C GLY A 19 -14.33 1.10 6.05
N ALA A 20 -14.27 -0.05 6.71
CA ALA A 20 -13.67 -0.16 8.03
C ALA A 20 -12.17 0.16 7.99
N GLU A 21 -11.60 0.49 9.13
CA GLU A 21 -10.14 0.56 9.28
C GLU A 21 -9.52 -0.83 8.97
N PRO A 22 -8.32 -0.86 8.36
CA PRO A 22 -7.66 -2.13 8.11
C PRO A 22 -7.36 -2.84 9.44
N PRO A 23 -7.58 -4.17 9.50
CA PRO A 23 -7.31 -4.92 10.71
C PRO A 23 -5.79 -5.03 10.97
N PRO A 24 -5.36 -5.21 12.22
CA PRO A 24 -3.94 -5.25 12.59
C PRO A 24 -3.11 -6.29 11.83
N GLU A 25 -3.74 -7.36 11.34
CA GLU A 25 -3.07 -8.42 10.56
C GLU A 25 -2.57 -7.92 9.20
N GLN A 26 -3.07 -6.78 8.71
CA GLN A 26 -2.62 -6.18 7.45
C GLN A 26 -1.39 -5.29 7.60
N GLY A 27 -1.04 -4.91 8.83
CA GLY A 27 0.14 -4.11 9.13
C GLY A 27 0.16 -3.73 10.60
N SER A 28 1.34 -3.71 11.18
CA SER A 28 1.52 -3.47 12.62
C SER A 28 1.41 -2.00 13.03
N VAL A 29 1.45 -1.06 12.11
CA VAL A 29 1.38 0.38 12.37
C VAL A 29 0.11 0.93 11.73
N LEU A 30 -0.77 1.52 12.55
CA LEU A 30 -1.93 2.24 12.05
C LEU A 30 -1.57 3.69 11.78
N VAL A 31 -1.82 4.15 10.55
CA VAL A 31 -1.46 5.49 10.09
C VAL A 31 -2.70 6.23 9.60
N GLU A 32 -2.90 7.45 10.09
CA GLU A 32 -3.86 8.39 9.51
C GLU A 32 -3.27 9.04 8.27
N GLY A 33 -3.83 8.74 7.10
CA GLY A 33 -3.39 9.32 5.83
C GLY A 33 -3.67 10.82 5.76
N LEU A 34 -2.62 11.61 5.49
CA LEU A 34 -2.71 13.06 5.33
C LEU A 34 -2.74 13.47 3.86
N ALA A 35 -1.97 12.81 3.03
CA ALA A 35 -1.91 13.06 1.60
C ALA A 35 -1.51 11.79 0.84
N VAL A 36 -1.95 11.72 -0.41
CA VAL A 36 -1.60 10.67 -1.38
C VAL A 36 -1.18 11.35 -2.67
N GLY A 37 0.00 11.02 -3.17
CA GLY A 37 0.47 11.40 -4.48
C GLY A 37 -0.13 10.49 -5.56
N LEU A 38 -0.34 11.06 -6.74
CA LEU A 38 -0.74 10.33 -7.93
C LEU A 38 0.33 10.52 -9.01
N CYS A 39 0.81 9.43 -9.58
CA CYS A 39 1.85 9.45 -10.60
C CYS A 39 1.39 8.79 -11.92
N GLY A 40 2.31 8.63 -12.86
CA GLY A 40 2.04 7.97 -14.14
C GLY A 40 1.56 6.52 -13.98
N THR A 41 2.07 5.79 -12.99
CA THR A 41 1.64 4.42 -12.71
C THR A 41 0.17 4.33 -12.32
N ASP A 42 -0.33 5.28 -11.51
CA ASP A 42 -1.76 5.32 -11.15
C ASP A 42 -2.63 5.57 -12.40
N ALA A 43 -2.17 6.43 -13.31
CA ALA A 43 -2.86 6.67 -14.57
C ALA A 43 -2.92 5.41 -15.45
N GLU A 44 -1.84 4.64 -15.52
CA GLU A 44 -1.80 3.36 -16.25
C GLU A 44 -2.73 2.33 -15.62
N ILE A 45 -2.76 2.23 -14.28
CA ILE A 45 -3.66 1.33 -13.55
C ILE A 45 -5.13 1.71 -13.82
N VAL A 46 -5.47 2.99 -13.71
CA VAL A 46 -6.84 3.50 -13.97
C VAL A 46 -7.27 3.28 -15.41
N SER A 47 -6.34 3.37 -16.36
CA SER A 47 -6.64 3.08 -17.78
C SER A 47 -6.86 1.60 -18.07
N GLY A 48 -6.57 0.71 -17.12
CA GLY A 48 -6.64 -0.74 -17.28
C GLY A 48 -5.42 -1.34 -17.99
N ALA A 49 -4.35 -0.57 -18.20
CA ALA A 49 -3.16 -1.03 -18.91
C ALA A 49 -2.15 -1.74 -18.00
N TYR A 50 -2.25 -1.55 -16.68
CA TYR A 50 -1.29 -2.04 -15.70
C TYR A 50 -1.96 -2.42 -14.37
N GLY A 51 -1.25 -3.22 -13.56
CA GLY A 51 -1.63 -3.57 -12.20
C GLY A 51 -2.42 -4.87 -12.07
N GLU A 52 -2.30 -5.47 -10.89
CA GLU A 52 -3.03 -6.66 -10.49
C GLU A 52 -3.64 -6.45 -9.09
N PRO A 53 -4.79 -7.03 -8.78
CA PRO A 53 -5.33 -6.95 -7.44
C PRO A 53 -4.49 -7.83 -6.49
N PRO A 54 -4.47 -7.51 -5.18
CA PRO A 54 -3.87 -8.40 -4.20
C PRO A 54 -4.51 -9.79 -4.21
N PRO A 55 -3.79 -10.85 -3.83
CA PRO A 55 -4.31 -12.22 -3.81
C PRO A 55 -5.65 -12.32 -3.06
N GLY A 56 -6.65 -12.93 -3.71
CA GLY A 56 -8.00 -13.08 -3.15
C GLY A 56 -8.86 -11.80 -3.11
N ARG A 57 -8.43 -10.74 -3.77
CA ARG A 57 -9.17 -9.48 -3.90
C ARG A 57 -9.48 -9.18 -5.35
N GLU A 58 -10.51 -8.38 -5.59
CA GLU A 58 -10.84 -7.86 -6.94
C GLU A 58 -10.41 -6.41 -7.13
N LEU A 59 -10.26 -5.68 -6.04
CA LEU A 59 -9.94 -4.27 -6.04
C LEU A 59 -8.52 -4.04 -5.54
N LEU A 60 -7.86 -3.07 -6.15
CA LEU A 60 -6.59 -2.50 -5.71
C LEU A 60 -6.88 -1.13 -5.10
N VAL A 61 -6.33 -0.86 -3.93
CA VAL A 61 -6.33 0.48 -3.32
C VAL A 61 -5.13 1.24 -3.86
N LEU A 62 -5.38 2.42 -4.44
CA LEU A 62 -4.33 3.31 -4.92
C LEU A 62 -3.70 4.10 -3.77
N GLY A 63 -2.43 4.50 -3.91
CA GLY A 63 -1.76 5.34 -2.94
C GLY A 63 -0.37 4.89 -2.53
N HIS A 64 0.45 4.50 -3.50
CA HIS A 64 1.85 4.10 -3.25
C HIS A 64 2.78 5.28 -2.92
N GLU A 65 2.38 6.51 -3.19
CA GLU A 65 3.04 7.73 -2.73
C GLU A 65 2.19 8.35 -1.63
N ASN A 66 2.50 8.09 -0.37
CA ASN A 66 1.66 8.51 0.74
C ASN A 66 2.47 9.10 1.89
N ILE A 67 1.84 9.98 2.64
CA ILE A 67 2.34 10.48 3.92
C ILE A 67 1.21 10.46 4.94
N GLY A 68 1.53 10.10 6.16
CA GLY A 68 0.55 10.05 7.24
C GLY A 68 1.15 10.27 8.62
N ARG A 69 0.28 10.28 9.61
CA ARG A 69 0.65 10.32 11.03
C ARG A 69 0.36 8.98 11.68
N VAL A 70 1.29 8.52 12.48
CA VAL A 70 1.09 7.31 13.29
C VAL A 70 -0.04 7.55 14.29
N LYS A 71 -1.04 6.68 14.28
CA LYS A 71 -2.11 6.60 15.30
C LYS A 71 -1.79 5.55 16.35
N GLU A 72 -1.32 4.39 15.89
CA GLU A 72 -0.95 3.28 16.75
C GLU A 72 0.29 2.60 16.19
N ALA A 73 1.23 2.26 17.05
CA ALA A 73 2.44 1.52 16.70
C ALA A 73 2.68 0.42 17.74
N PRO A 74 3.35 -0.68 17.37
CA PRO A 74 3.65 -1.77 18.30
C PRO A 74 4.58 -1.31 19.42
N ASP A 75 4.41 -1.88 20.60
CA ASP A 75 5.33 -1.69 21.72
C ASP A 75 6.76 -2.06 21.31
N GLY A 76 7.72 -1.18 21.64
CA GLY A 76 9.13 -1.36 21.32
C GLY A 76 9.51 -1.01 19.87
N SER A 77 8.62 -0.45 19.08
CA SER A 77 8.97 0.17 17.80
C SER A 77 9.64 1.54 18.04
N ASP A 78 10.43 1.99 17.06
CA ASP A 78 11.03 3.34 17.06
C ASP A 78 10.01 4.44 16.68
N LEU A 79 8.74 4.09 16.51
CA LEU A 79 7.67 5.00 16.11
C LEU A 79 6.79 5.38 17.30
N SER A 80 6.42 6.65 17.38
CA SER A 80 5.51 7.21 18.37
C SER A 80 4.25 7.75 17.72
N GLU A 81 3.14 7.78 18.48
CA GLU A 81 1.92 8.44 18.03
C GLU A 81 2.18 9.90 17.64
N GLY A 82 1.69 10.30 16.48
CA GLY A 82 1.89 11.64 15.91
C GLY A 82 3.09 11.78 14.97
N ASP A 83 3.99 10.80 14.91
CA ASP A 83 5.11 10.81 13.97
C ASP A 83 4.64 10.86 12.53
N LEU A 84 5.35 11.64 11.71
CA LEU A 84 5.13 11.67 10.27
C LEU A 84 5.87 10.49 9.62
N VAL A 85 5.15 9.70 8.84
CA VAL A 85 5.68 8.51 8.18
C VAL A 85 5.26 8.43 6.73
N VAL A 86 6.07 7.75 5.95
CA VAL A 86 5.79 7.35 4.57
C VAL A 86 5.71 5.83 4.52
N GLY A 87 4.64 5.29 3.96
CA GLY A 87 4.49 3.84 3.83
C GLY A 87 5.43 3.26 2.77
N ILE A 88 6.06 2.14 3.09
CA ILE A 88 6.80 1.34 2.10
C ILE A 88 5.77 0.54 1.29
N VAL A 89 5.83 0.68 -0.03
CA VAL A 89 4.86 0.05 -0.95
C VAL A 89 5.02 -1.46 -0.99
N ARG A 90 6.25 -1.94 -0.94
CA ARG A 90 6.56 -3.35 -1.10
C ARG A 90 6.84 -4.03 0.22
N ARG A 91 6.44 -5.29 0.30
CA ARG A 91 6.70 -6.15 1.46
C ARG A 91 7.82 -7.13 1.11
N PRO A 92 8.70 -7.46 2.08
CA PRO A 92 9.69 -8.50 1.87
C PRO A 92 8.99 -9.85 1.68
N ASP A 93 9.58 -10.71 0.84
CA ASP A 93 9.07 -12.07 0.65
C ASP A 93 9.09 -12.86 1.96
N PRO A 94 8.11 -13.75 2.19
CA PRO A 94 8.16 -14.71 3.30
C PRO A 94 9.41 -15.62 3.24
N VAL A 95 9.85 -15.95 2.02
CA VAL A 95 11.14 -16.60 1.76
C VAL A 95 11.96 -15.63 0.92
N PRO A 96 12.84 -14.82 1.52
CA PRO A 96 13.46 -13.70 0.86
C PRO A 96 14.26 -14.10 -0.39
N CYS A 97 13.97 -13.44 -1.52
CA CYS A 97 14.87 -13.47 -2.67
C CYS A 97 16.18 -12.72 -2.33
N PRO A 98 17.24 -12.82 -3.14
CA PRO A 98 18.51 -12.15 -2.84
C PRO A 98 18.40 -10.64 -2.59
N ALA A 99 17.49 -9.94 -3.29
CA ALA A 99 17.25 -8.52 -3.07
C ALA A 99 16.58 -8.26 -1.71
N CYS A 100 15.52 -9.02 -1.36
CA CYS A 100 14.87 -8.91 -0.06
C CYS A 100 15.81 -9.26 1.10
N ALA A 101 16.68 -10.27 0.92
CA ALA A 101 17.68 -10.64 1.92
C ALA A 101 18.72 -9.54 2.16
N ALA A 102 18.98 -8.70 1.17
CA ALA A 102 19.85 -7.53 1.26
C ALA A 102 19.14 -6.25 1.76
N GLY A 103 17.82 -6.31 2.02
CA GLY A 103 17.01 -5.14 2.40
C GLY A 103 16.54 -4.27 1.24
N GLU A 104 16.77 -4.70 0.00
CA GLU A 104 16.41 -4.00 -1.24
C GLU A 104 15.01 -4.48 -1.72
N TRP A 105 13.98 -4.25 -0.91
CA TRP A 105 12.63 -4.78 -1.14
C TRP A 105 11.97 -4.23 -2.40
N ASP A 106 12.29 -3.02 -2.78
CA ASP A 106 11.86 -2.38 -4.02
C ASP A 106 12.36 -3.10 -5.28
N MET A 107 13.43 -3.89 -5.13
CA MET A 107 14.00 -4.77 -6.17
C MET A 107 13.53 -6.23 -6.03
N CYS A 108 12.47 -6.48 -5.24
CA CYS A 108 11.93 -7.82 -5.04
C CYS A 108 11.54 -8.49 -6.37
N ARG A 109 12.01 -9.72 -6.57
CA ARG A 109 11.76 -10.49 -7.80
C ARG A 109 10.37 -11.11 -7.85
N ASN A 110 9.72 -11.24 -6.72
CA ASN A 110 8.41 -11.89 -6.59
C ASN A 110 7.25 -10.89 -6.49
N GLY A 111 7.54 -9.59 -6.56
CA GLY A 111 6.54 -8.54 -6.65
C GLY A 111 5.56 -8.50 -5.46
N GLN A 112 6.06 -8.64 -4.24
CA GLN A 112 5.21 -8.48 -3.05
C GLN A 112 4.82 -7.02 -2.84
N TYR A 113 3.53 -6.71 -2.95
CA TYR A 113 2.93 -5.38 -2.83
C TYR A 113 1.98 -5.30 -1.63
#